data_4862dce7b87fce6af98087e08fad3b7d
#
_entry.id   4862dce7b87fce6af98087e08fad3b7d
#
_cell.length_a   1.000
_cell.length_b   1.000
_cell.length_c   1.000
_cell.angle_alpha   90.00
_cell.angle_beta   90.00
_cell.angle_gamma   90.00
#
_symmetry.space_group_name_H-M   'P 1'
#
loop_
_entity.id
_entity.type
_entity.pdbx_description
1 polymer ?
#
loop_
_entity_poly.entity_id
_entity_poly.type
_entity_poly.pdbx_seq_one_letter_code
_entity_poly.pdbx_strand_id
1 'polypeptide(L)'
;MIRVATLASDPEREPLLAAALAERSDVELVLRCVDRVEALAAIRSGRVGALIGTGRPQWFDRQCRDEAASARVRVVFVEDTQSASEDWGTSLPLHADIDEIVLAARDSDPLQPPAVASDDRGRLISVWGPKGAPGRSRVAIELSCELATFLPTLLVDGDPYGGDVVQLLGILDESPTVIWASRMAVKGELDPIALELNMKRIGSAGPSVIPGLPRGELWPEVSSFGWRELLESVRASFGYVVIDVGFCLEPSEKMNGSDGGRNHMARQAVALSDHVVAVCLADPVGIKNFLWSFGDLLALRDPGDIVVALNRTRRGNDREAADLIRRHLGKRVAVFIPDRPSDVDAGVATGQAVKEVRPDSEMSAAIRALCVMFGMKSQPRGALTRLVQRSA
;
A
#
# COMPACT_ATOMS: atom_id res chain seq x y z
N MET A 1 -16.17 36.77 -7.13
CA MET A 1 -17.17 35.90 -6.48
C MET A 1 -16.50 34.56 -6.24
N ILE A 2 -16.38 34.12 -4.98
CA ILE A 2 -15.81 32.80 -4.64
C ILE A 2 -16.93 31.75 -4.55
N ARG A 3 -16.67 30.55 -5.06
CA ARG A 3 -17.61 29.43 -4.96
C ARG A 3 -17.22 28.56 -3.79
N VAL A 4 -18.13 28.35 -2.86
CA VAL A 4 -17.87 27.60 -1.63
C VAL A 4 -18.85 26.44 -1.46
N ALA A 5 -18.44 25.41 -0.74
CA ALA A 5 -19.35 24.44 -0.16
C ALA A 5 -19.17 24.38 1.35
N THR A 6 -20.26 24.18 2.10
CA THR A 6 -20.15 23.96 3.54
C THR A 6 -20.02 22.48 3.87
N LEU A 7 -19.40 22.20 5.03
CA LEU A 7 -19.26 20.86 5.62
C LEU A 7 -20.13 20.80 6.87
N ALA A 8 -21.15 19.97 6.85
CA ALA A 8 -22.10 19.83 7.97
C ALA A 8 -21.46 19.01 9.10
N SER A 9 -20.81 19.71 10.02
CA SER A 9 -20.19 19.14 11.22
C SER A 9 -21.01 19.36 12.48
N ASP A 10 -21.66 20.54 12.56
CA ASP A 10 -22.44 20.97 13.70
C ASP A 10 -23.87 21.33 13.22
N PRO A 11 -24.88 20.58 13.65
CA PRO A 11 -26.27 20.78 13.17
C PRO A 11 -26.90 22.13 13.59
N GLU A 12 -26.33 22.79 14.59
CA GLU A 12 -26.82 24.11 15.04
C GLU A 12 -26.10 25.27 14.34
N ARG A 13 -24.81 25.16 14.15
CA ARG A 13 -23.95 26.24 13.63
C ARG A 13 -23.85 26.26 12.11
N GLU A 14 -23.79 25.08 11.48
CA GLU A 14 -23.62 25.00 10.02
C GLU A 14 -24.77 25.69 9.26
N PRO A 15 -26.05 25.54 9.62
CA PRO A 15 -27.14 26.25 8.95
C PRO A 15 -27.01 27.77 9.06
N LEU A 16 -26.54 28.28 10.19
CA LEU A 16 -26.30 29.72 10.39
C LEU A 16 -25.16 30.22 9.49
N LEU A 17 -24.07 29.47 9.42
CA LEU A 17 -22.97 29.76 8.52
C LEU A 17 -23.41 29.74 7.05
N ALA A 18 -24.16 28.74 6.64
CA ALA A 18 -24.67 28.60 5.28
C ALA A 18 -25.60 29.76 4.90
N ALA A 19 -26.48 30.18 5.82
CA ALA A 19 -27.36 31.34 5.62
C ALA A 19 -26.53 32.63 5.47
N ALA A 20 -25.58 32.88 6.36
CA ALA A 20 -24.73 34.05 6.30
C ALA A 20 -23.87 34.11 5.02
N LEU A 21 -23.39 32.98 4.54
CA LEU A 21 -22.67 32.89 3.26
C LEU A 21 -23.60 33.18 2.06
N ALA A 22 -24.84 32.69 2.10
CA ALA A 22 -25.82 32.88 1.01
C ALA A 22 -26.31 34.33 0.87
N GLU A 23 -26.29 35.13 1.94
CA GLU A 23 -26.66 36.54 1.92
C GLU A 23 -25.61 37.46 1.25
N ARG A 24 -24.41 36.93 1.00
CA ARG A 24 -23.31 37.71 0.45
C ARG A 24 -23.30 37.73 -1.08
N SER A 25 -23.17 38.90 -1.66
CA SER A 25 -23.08 39.10 -3.11
C SER A 25 -21.74 38.62 -3.73
N ASP A 26 -20.71 38.45 -2.91
CA ASP A 26 -19.36 38.09 -3.33
C ASP A 26 -19.02 36.59 -3.12
N VAL A 27 -19.99 35.80 -2.61
CA VAL A 27 -19.92 34.35 -2.36
C VAL A 27 -21.04 33.63 -3.10
N GLU A 28 -20.76 32.51 -3.69
CA GLU A 28 -21.74 31.57 -4.25
C GLU A 28 -21.67 30.26 -3.44
N LEU A 29 -22.68 29.98 -2.63
CA LEU A 29 -22.82 28.70 -1.94
C LEU A 29 -23.33 27.65 -2.92
N VAL A 30 -22.42 26.74 -3.36
CA VAL A 30 -22.71 25.73 -4.39
C VAL A 30 -23.40 24.51 -3.82
N LEU A 31 -22.96 24.06 -2.62
CA LEU A 31 -23.44 22.82 -2.01
C LEU A 31 -23.27 22.88 -0.49
N ARG A 32 -24.13 22.17 0.22
CA ARG A 32 -23.98 21.86 1.64
C ARG A 32 -23.70 20.37 1.75
N CYS A 33 -22.48 20.00 2.06
CA CYS A 33 -22.04 18.60 2.14
C CYS A 33 -22.37 18.03 3.51
N VAL A 34 -23.24 17.02 3.55
CA VAL A 34 -23.64 16.35 4.79
C VAL A 34 -22.86 15.06 5.03
N ASP A 35 -22.18 14.57 4.00
CA ASP A 35 -21.37 13.36 4.08
C ASP A 35 -20.11 13.45 3.19
N ARG A 36 -19.30 12.39 3.30
CA ARG A 36 -18.05 12.22 2.55
C ARG A 36 -18.26 12.20 1.05
N VAL A 37 -19.35 11.59 0.58
CA VAL A 37 -19.60 11.39 -0.86
C VAL A 37 -19.88 12.74 -1.51
N GLU A 38 -20.69 13.58 -0.86
CA GLU A 38 -20.99 14.91 -1.33
C GLU A 38 -19.76 15.83 -1.33
N ALA A 39 -18.93 15.75 -0.27
CA ALA A 39 -17.69 16.51 -0.21
C ALA A 39 -16.73 16.15 -1.35
N LEU A 40 -16.51 14.85 -1.59
CA LEU A 40 -15.68 14.38 -2.70
C LEU A 40 -16.26 14.77 -4.07
N ALA A 41 -17.58 14.70 -4.22
CA ALA A 41 -18.24 15.14 -5.45
C ALA A 41 -18.07 16.65 -5.68
N ALA A 42 -18.19 17.46 -4.62
CA ALA A 42 -17.98 18.92 -4.68
C ALA A 42 -16.53 19.23 -5.12
N ILE A 43 -15.53 18.60 -4.50
CA ILE A 43 -14.11 18.77 -4.82
C ILE A 43 -13.84 18.38 -6.30
N ARG A 44 -14.27 17.19 -6.70
CA ARG A 44 -14.04 16.63 -8.04
C ARG A 44 -14.78 17.38 -9.16
N SER A 45 -15.84 18.10 -8.82
CA SER A 45 -16.59 18.90 -9.79
C SER A 45 -15.81 20.04 -10.41
N GLY A 46 -14.71 20.50 -9.77
CA GLY A 46 -13.96 21.70 -10.14
C GLY A 46 -14.76 23.00 -10.01
N ARG A 47 -15.95 22.94 -9.40
CA ARG A 47 -16.85 24.09 -9.26
C ARG A 47 -16.68 24.82 -7.93
N VAL A 48 -16.01 24.22 -6.96
CA VAL A 48 -15.83 24.74 -5.60
C VAL A 48 -14.37 25.19 -5.43
N GLY A 49 -14.19 26.41 -4.97
CA GLY A 49 -12.86 26.98 -4.67
C GLY A 49 -12.45 26.84 -3.20
N ALA A 50 -13.44 26.69 -2.30
CA ALA A 50 -13.17 26.44 -0.88
C ALA A 50 -14.27 25.60 -0.22
N LEU A 51 -13.86 24.80 0.78
CA LEU A 51 -14.73 24.09 1.72
C LEU A 51 -14.68 24.81 3.06
N ILE A 52 -15.84 25.03 3.69
CA ILE A 52 -15.94 25.74 4.96
C ILE A 52 -16.75 24.89 5.94
N GLY A 53 -16.18 24.56 7.11
CA GLY A 53 -16.85 23.78 8.15
C GLY A 53 -16.85 24.47 9.51
N THR A 54 -17.91 24.24 10.32
CA THR A 54 -18.00 24.67 11.73
C THR A 54 -17.36 23.62 12.65
N GLY A 55 -16.09 23.30 12.41
CA GLY A 55 -15.33 22.18 12.90
C GLY A 55 -15.16 21.11 11.83
N ARG A 56 -14.21 20.22 12.04
CA ARG A 56 -13.94 19.12 11.11
C ARG A 56 -14.93 17.96 11.36
N PRO A 57 -15.78 17.61 10.39
CA PRO A 57 -16.64 16.44 10.54
C PRO A 57 -15.81 15.14 10.62
N GLN A 58 -16.28 14.15 11.37
CA GLN A 58 -15.59 12.86 11.48
C GLN A 58 -15.44 12.12 10.13
N TRP A 59 -16.36 12.39 9.20
CA TRP A 59 -16.32 11.83 7.85
C TRP A 59 -15.42 12.60 6.88
N PHE A 60 -14.91 13.81 7.26
CA PHE A 60 -13.90 14.53 6.48
C PHE A 60 -12.52 13.92 6.76
N ASP A 61 -12.23 12.88 6.01
CA ASP A 61 -11.07 12.02 6.17
C ASP A 61 -9.88 12.47 5.32
N ARG A 62 -8.80 11.72 5.42
CA ARG A 62 -7.56 12.01 4.69
C ARG A 62 -7.76 12.02 3.17
N GLN A 63 -8.70 11.22 2.64
CA GLN A 63 -9.04 11.26 1.22
C GLN A 63 -9.65 12.61 0.82
N CYS A 64 -10.60 13.13 1.60
CA CYS A 64 -11.19 14.46 1.34
C CYS A 64 -10.12 15.55 1.33
N ARG A 65 -9.20 15.49 2.32
CA ARG A 65 -8.07 16.41 2.43
C ARG A 65 -7.14 16.35 1.20
N ASP A 66 -6.71 15.15 0.81
CA ASP A 66 -5.72 14.97 -0.26
C ASP A 66 -6.32 15.28 -1.64
N GLU A 67 -7.59 14.99 -1.85
CA GLU A 67 -8.31 15.42 -3.06
C GLU A 67 -8.51 16.93 -3.09
N ALA A 68 -8.83 17.57 -1.96
CA ALA A 68 -8.90 19.02 -1.87
C ALA A 68 -7.54 19.66 -2.19
N ALA A 69 -6.46 19.13 -1.63
CA ALA A 69 -5.10 19.56 -1.90
C ALA A 69 -4.72 19.42 -3.39
N SER A 70 -5.03 18.27 -3.99
CA SER A 70 -4.77 17.99 -5.41
C SER A 70 -5.56 18.88 -6.34
N ALA A 71 -6.81 19.18 -5.99
CA ALA A 71 -7.70 20.08 -6.72
C ALA A 71 -7.45 21.57 -6.40
N ARG A 72 -6.52 21.88 -5.50
CA ARG A 72 -6.25 23.22 -4.96
C ARG A 72 -7.50 23.89 -4.37
N VAL A 73 -8.40 23.11 -3.79
CA VAL A 73 -9.55 23.59 -3.05
C VAL A 73 -9.10 23.94 -1.63
N ARG A 74 -9.35 25.14 -1.19
CA ARG A 74 -9.02 25.59 0.17
C ARG A 74 -9.95 24.95 1.18
N VAL A 75 -9.45 24.71 2.37
CA VAL A 75 -10.25 24.15 3.46
C VAL A 75 -10.13 25.06 4.68
N VAL A 76 -11.26 25.51 5.19
CA VAL A 76 -11.34 26.41 6.35
C VAL A 76 -12.27 25.79 7.38
N PHE A 77 -11.79 25.66 8.62
CA PHE A 77 -12.59 25.23 9.77
C PHE A 77 -12.72 26.35 10.79
N VAL A 78 -13.94 26.54 11.28
CA VAL A 78 -14.24 27.46 12.39
C VAL A 78 -14.39 26.57 13.64
N GLU A 79 -13.33 26.48 14.45
CA GLU A 79 -13.23 25.49 15.52
C GLU A 79 -12.42 26.04 16.72
N ASP A 80 -12.34 25.27 17.80
CA ASP A 80 -11.46 25.61 18.91
C ASP A 80 -10.00 25.43 18.46
N THR A 81 -9.26 26.52 18.43
CA THR A 81 -7.87 26.56 17.95
C THR A 81 -6.90 25.73 18.82
N GLN A 82 -7.28 25.31 20.01
CA GLN A 82 -6.45 24.40 20.82
C GLN A 82 -6.42 22.95 20.31
N SER A 83 -7.41 22.57 19.52
CA SER A 83 -7.51 21.25 18.88
C SER A 83 -7.20 21.25 17.39
N ALA A 84 -6.88 22.42 16.83
CA ALA A 84 -6.63 22.60 15.41
C ALA A 84 -5.26 21.99 15.01
N SER A 85 -5.26 21.28 13.88
CA SER A 85 -4.04 20.81 13.22
C SER A 85 -3.94 21.48 11.84
N GLU A 86 -2.85 22.18 11.60
CA GLU A 86 -2.56 22.84 10.30
C GLU A 86 -2.57 21.87 9.13
N ASP A 87 -2.40 20.58 9.38
CA ASP A 87 -2.42 19.54 8.36
C ASP A 87 -3.79 19.38 7.65
N TRP A 88 -4.88 19.89 8.24
CA TRP A 88 -6.24 19.67 7.73
C TRP A 88 -6.85 20.89 7.03
N GLY A 89 -6.26 22.04 7.17
CA GLY A 89 -6.75 23.29 6.60
C GLY A 89 -6.48 24.48 7.50
N THR A 90 -6.99 25.63 7.11
CA THR A 90 -6.90 26.85 7.90
C THR A 90 -7.97 26.82 9.00
N SER A 91 -7.54 26.89 10.26
CA SER A 91 -8.45 26.95 11.40
C SER A 91 -8.65 28.38 11.87
N LEU A 92 -9.90 28.78 12.03
CA LEU A 92 -10.31 30.05 12.59
C LEU A 92 -11.01 29.83 13.93
N PRO A 93 -10.91 30.80 14.87
CA PRO A 93 -11.55 30.67 16.17
C PRO A 93 -13.08 30.68 16.04
N LEU A 94 -13.77 30.07 17.01
CA LEU A 94 -15.25 29.95 17.04
C LEU A 94 -16.00 31.29 16.99
N HIS A 95 -15.32 32.39 17.30
CA HIS A 95 -15.90 33.76 17.27
C HIS A 95 -15.53 34.55 16.01
N ALA A 96 -14.86 33.89 15.03
CA ALA A 96 -14.54 34.52 13.75
C ALA A 96 -15.81 35.00 13.06
N ASP A 97 -15.78 36.23 12.55
CA ASP A 97 -16.90 36.77 11.81
C ASP A 97 -16.94 36.28 10.36
N ILE A 98 -18.05 36.55 9.68
CA ILE A 98 -18.25 36.04 8.31
C ILE A 98 -17.24 36.65 7.31
N ASP A 99 -16.75 37.87 7.57
CA ASP A 99 -15.75 38.51 6.69
C ASP A 99 -14.42 37.84 6.84
N GLU A 100 -13.99 37.47 8.05
CA GLU A 100 -12.77 36.71 8.33
C GLU A 100 -12.83 35.32 7.68
N ILE A 101 -13.98 34.65 7.77
CA ILE A 101 -14.18 33.33 7.16
C ILE A 101 -14.07 33.40 5.63
N VAL A 102 -14.72 34.37 5.02
CA VAL A 102 -14.68 34.55 3.55
C VAL A 102 -13.28 34.98 3.10
N LEU A 103 -12.60 35.82 3.87
CA LEU A 103 -11.19 36.20 3.59
C LEU A 103 -10.29 34.99 3.63
N ALA A 104 -10.38 34.16 4.66
CA ALA A 104 -9.62 32.92 4.75
C ALA A 104 -9.92 31.96 3.60
N ALA A 105 -11.21 31.83 3.21
CA ALA A 105 -11.59 31.00 2.07
C ALA A 105 -11.00 31.50 0.72
N ARG A 106 -10.66 32.79 0.61
CA ARG A 106 -10.05 33.38 -0.60
C ARG A 106 -8.53 33.34 -0.60
N ASP A 107 -7.93 33.67 0.54
CA ASP A 107 -6.53 34.06 0.63
C ASP A 107 -5.66 33.06 1.38
N SER A 108 -6.26 32.07 2.07
CA SER A 108 -5.46 30.98 2.68
C SER A 108 -4.73 30.17 1.61
N ASP A 109 -3.55 29.69 1.95
CA ASP A 109 -2.85 28.78 1.09
C ASP A 109 -3.64 27.47 0.92
N PRO A 110 -3.76 26.95 -0.30
CA PRO A 110 -4.31 25.61 -0.50
C PRO A 110 -3.49 24.60 0.29
N LEU A 111 -4.14 23.56 0.80
CA LEU A 111 -3.45 22.44 1.39
C LEU A 111 -2.33 21.95 0.45
N GLN A 112 -1.17 21.70 1.00
CA GLN A 112 -0.11 21.12 0.21
C GLN A 112 -0.46 19.66 -0.10
N PRO A 113 -0.29 19.23 -1.37
CA PRO A 113 -0.33 17.81 -1.69
C PRO A 113 0.64 17.07 -0.79
N PRO A 114 0.36 15.82 -0.40
CA PRO A 114 1.30 15.03 0.38
C PRO A 114 2.68 15.10 -0.28
N ALA A 115 3.69 15.44 0.51
CA ALA A 115 5.05 15.66 0.01
C ALA A 115 5.51 14.43 -0.78
N VAL A 116 5.99 14.65 -2.00
CA VAL A 116 6.71 13.62 -2.76
C VAL A 116 7.92 13.20 -1.92
N ALA A 117 7.99 11.93 -1.64
CA ALA A 117 8.89 11.33 -0.68
C ALA A 117 10.36 11.70 -0.86
N SER A 118 11.02 12.02 0.24
CA SER A 118 12.47 12.03 0.33
C SER A 118 13.06 10.62 0.07
N ASP A 119 14.29 10.55 -0.42
CA ASP A 119 15.07 9.33 -0.74
C ASP A 119 15.26 8.38 0.49
N ASP A 120 14.81 8.80 1.67
CA ASP A 120 14.95 8.11 2.96
C ASP A 120 13.77 7.16 3.28
N ARG A 121 12.79 7.03 2.39
CA ARG A 121 11.66 6.11 2.60
C ARG A 121 12.06 4.67 2.34
N GLY A 122 11.46 3.76 3.09
CA GLY A 122 11.57 2.33 2.84
C GLY A 122 11.14 1.94 1.43
N ARG A 123 11.60 0.80 0.96
CA ARG A 123 11.33 0.30 -0.40
C ARG A 123 10.14 -0.62 -0.41
N LEU A 124 9.19 -0.35 -1.30
CA LEU A 124 8.08 -1.25 -1.60
C LEU A 124 8.48 -2.25 -2.69
N ILE A 125 8.27 -3.54 -2.44
CA ILE A 125 8.56 -4.63 -3.36
C ILE A 125 7.32 -5.50 -3.50
N SER A 126 6.63 -5.45 -4.63
CA SER A 126 5.53 -6.36 -4.91
C SER A 126 6.04 -7.68 -5.48
N VAL A 127 5.51 -8.79 -4.98
CA VAL A 127 5.74 -10.14 -5.53
C VAL A 127 4.48 -10.54 -6.28
N TRP A 128 4.58 -10.52 -7.61
CA TRP A 128 3.50 -10.83 -8.52
C TRP A 128 3.81 -12.06 -9.38
N GLY A 129 2.78 -12.69 -9.86
CA GLY A 129 2.85 -13.71 -10.91
C GLY A 129 1.44 -14.07 -11.36
N PRO A 130 1.22 -14.48 -12.62
CA PRO A 130 -0.09 -14.75 -13.18
C PRO A 130 -0.76 -15.96 -12.53
N LYS A 131 -1.98 -16.25 -12.93
CA LYS A 131 -2.68 -17.48 -12.53
C LYS A 131 -1.81 -18.72 -12.85
N GLY A 132 -1.85 -19.71 -11.98
CA GLY A 132 -1.06 -20.93 -12.15
C GLY A 132 0.43 -20.74 -11.94
N ALA A 133 0.86 -19.60 -11.34
CA ALA A 133 2.25 -19.37 -10.92
C ALA A 133 2.42 -19.71 -9.42
N PRO A 134 2.42 -20.98 -9.07
CA PRO A 134 2.52 -21.39 -7.68
C PRO A 134 3.85 -20.95 -7.08
N GLY A 135 3.78 -20.49 -5.84
CA GLY A 135 4.94 -20.10 -5.07
C GLY A 135 5.16 -18.61 -4.94
N ARG A 136 4.27 -17.71 -5.44
CA ARG A 136 4.35 -16.26 -5.17
C ARG A 136 4.48 -15.97 -3.69
N SER A 137 3.48 -16.40 -2.91
CA SER A 137 3.44 -16.18 -1.45
C SER A 137 4.67 -16.76 -0.77
N ARG A 138 5.13 -17.94 -1.20
CA ARG A 138 6.38 -18.52 -0.68
C ARG A 138 7.59 -17.67 -1.03
N VAL A 139 7.69 -17.16 -2.25
CA VAL A 139 8.77 -16.23 -2.63
C VAL A 139 8.70 -14.95 -1.82
N ALA A 140 7.50 -14.39 -1.57
CA ALA A 140 7.31 -13.21 -0.75
C ALA A 140 7.78 -13.44 0.70
N ILE A 141 7.42 -14.58 1.30
CA ILE A 141 7.85 -14.98 2.65
C ILE A 141 9.38 -15.09 2.70
N GLU A 142 9.97 -15.85 1.79
CA GLU A 142 11.43 -16.06 1.78
C GLU A 142 12.20 -14.76 1.55
N LEU A 143 11.72 -13.92 0.62
CA LEU A 143 12.30 -12.62 0.32
C LEU A 143 12.24 -11.71 1.55
N SER A 144 11.08 -11.60 2.19
CA SER A 144 10.91 -10.76 3.37
C SER A 144 11.79 -11.21 4.55
N CYS A 145 11.91 -12.52 4.76
CA CYS A 145 12.79 -13.09 5.77
C CYS A 145 14.28 -12.82 5.48
N GLU A 146 14.70 -12.86 4.21
CA GLU A 146 16.07 -12.54 3.85
C GLU A 146 16.35 -11.04 4.01
N LEU A 147 15.43 -10.15 3.58
CA LEU A 147 15.55 -8.71 3.73
C LEU A 147 15.57 -8.27 5.20
N ALA A 148 14.82 -8.97 6.08
CA ALA A 148 14.78 -8.68 7.52
C ALA A 148 16.15 -8.88 8.21
N THR A 149 17.11 -9.56 7.58
CA THR A 149 18.47 -9.65 8.13
C THR A 149 19.27 -8.35 7.96
N PHE A 150 18.79 -7.42 7.17
CA PHE A 150 19.49 -6.16 6.87
C PHE A 150 18.79 -4.94 7.47
N LEU A 151 17.47 -4.84 7.32
CA LEU A 151 16.66 -3.73 7.80
C LEU A 151 15.31 -4.22 8.33
N PRO A 152 14.64 -3.46 9.21
CA PRO A 152 13.27 -3.74 9.59
C PRO A 152 12.40 -3.95 8.35
N THR A 153 11.75 -5.11 8.27
CA THR A 153 11.01 -5.54 7.08
C THR A 153 9.58 -5.92 7.46
N LEU A 154 8.64 -5.49 6.64
CA LEU A 154 7.23 -5.85 6.72
C LEU A 154 6.85 -6.74 5.53
N LEU A 155 6.11 -7.81 5.80
CA LEU A 155 5.40 -8.59 4.79
C LEU A 155 3.91 -8.27 4.87
N VAL A 156 3.32 -7.85 3.76
CA VAL A 156 1.89 -7.55 3.66
C VAL A 156 1.24 -8.55 2.72
N ASP A 157 0.22 -9.25 3.19
CA ASP A 157 -0.62 -10.09 2.34
C ASP A 157 -1.70 -9.22 1.69
N GLY A 158 -1.53 -8.96 0.41
CA GLY A 158 -2.38 -8.10 -0.42
C GLY A 158 -3.18 -8.87 -1.48
N ASP A 159 -3.35 -10.21 -1.33
CA ASP A 159 -4.14 -10.99 -2.29
C ASP A 159 -5.66 -10.86 -1.99
N PRO A 160 -6.44 -10.18 -2.87
CA PRO A 160 -7.87 -10.00 -2.67
C PRO A 160 -8.70 -11.27 -2.93
N TYR A 161 -8.08 -12.35 -3.36
CA TYR A 161 -8.73 -13.64 -3.62
C TYR A 161 -8.67 -14.60 -2.42
N GLY A 162 -8.04 -14.16 -1.33
CA GLY A 162 -7.76 -14.93 -0.14
C GLY A 162 -6.27 -15.23 -0.08
N GLY A 163 -5.58 -14.52 0.81
CA GLY A 163 -4.14 -14.68 0.99
C GLY A 163 -3.81 -15.94 1.79
N ASP A 164 -2.70 -16.57 1.45
CA ASP A 164 -2.22 -17.81 2.06
C ASP A 164 -1.02 -17.60 2.99
N VAL A 165 -0.57 -16.36 3.19
CA VAL A 165 0.67 -16.07 3.95
C VAL A 165 0.59 -16.61 5.38
N VAL A 166 -0.51 -16.36 6.08
CA VAL A 166 -0.68 -16.79 7.48
C VAL A 166 -0.77 -18.31 7.59
N GLN A 167 -1.41 -18.98 6.64
CA GLN A 167 -1.50 -20.46 6.59
C GLN A 167 -0.12 -21.09 6.34
N LEU A 168 0.66 -20.52 5.41
CA LEU A 168 2.02 -20.99 5.11
C LEU A 168 3.00 -20.78 6.27
N LEU A 169 2.66 -19.87 7.20
CA LEU A 169 3.43 -19.56 8.39
C LEU A 169 2.86 -20.20 9.66
N GLY A 170 1.79 -21.02 9.55
CA GLY A 170 1.16 -21.64 10.71
C GLY A 170 0.57 -20.65 11.71
N ILE A 171 0.26 -19.44 11.28
CA ILE A 171 -0.37 -18.39 12.10
C ILE A 171 -1.87 -18.66 12.13
N LEU A 172 -2.39 -19.05 13.30
CA LEU A 172 -3.81 -19.44 13.47
C LEU A 172 -4.75 -18.25 13.72
N ASP A 173 -4.22 -17.03 13.69
CA ASP A 173 -5.02 -15.83 13.94
C ASP A 173 -5.58 -15.29 12.62
N GLU A 174 -6.90 -15.34 12.49
CA GLU A 174 -7.65 -14.82 11.33
C GLU A 174 -8.04 -13.34 11.49
N SER A 175 -7.32 -12.56 12.32
CA SER A 175 -7.59 -11.14 12.48
C SER A 175 -7.47 -10.40 11.15
N PRO A 176 -8.49 -9.64 10.72
CA PRO A 176 -8.46 -8.90 9.44
C PRO A 176 -7.62 -7.64 9.56
N THR A 177 -6.34 -7.79 9.89
CA THR A 177 -5.43 -6.66 10.19
C THR A 177 -5.32 -5.71 9.02
N VAL A 178 -5.30 -6.20 7.77
CA VAL A 178 -5.26 -5.34 6.58
C VAL A 178 -6.48 -4.42 6.47
N ILE A 179 -7.69 -4.91 6.84
CA ILE A 179 -8.91 -4.10 6.84
C ILE A 179 -8.83 -3.01 7.91
N TRP A 180 -8.47 -3.40 9.14
CA TRP A 180 -8.32 -2.46 10.24
C TRP A 180 -7.25 -1.40 9.93
N ALA A 181 -6.07 -1.81 9.50
CA ALA A 181 -4.96 -0.90 9.21
C ALA A 181 -5.30 0.08 8.06
N SER A 182 -5.97 -0.39 6.99
CA SER A 182 -6.40 0.48 5.90
C SER A 182 -7.43 1.52 6.35
N ARG A 183 -8.36 1.15 7.24
CA ARG A 183 -9.34 2.09 7.82
C ARG A 183 -8.69 3.13 8.73
N MET A 184 -7.71 2.72 9.55
CA MET A 184 -6.94 3.66 10.39
C MET A 184 -6.09 4.60 9.56
N ALA A 185 -5.49 4.11 8.47
CA ALA A 185 -4.73 4.94 7.54
C ALA A 185 -5.61 6.03 6.89
N VAL A 186 -6.85 5.70 6.47
CA VAL A 186 -7.81 6.68 5.94
C VAL A 186 -8.08 7.82 6.93
N LYS A 187 -8.20 7.48 8.21
CA LYS A 187 -8.46 8.47 9.27
C LYS A 187 -7.22 9.30 9.65
N GLY A 188 -6.03 8.90 9.21
CA GLY A 188 -4.77 9.45 9.69
C GLY A 188 -4.44 9.06 11.15
N GLU A 189 -5.05 7.96 11.61
CA GLU A 189 -4.95 7.45 12.99
C GLU A 189 -4.14 6.14 13.07
N LEU A 190 -3.42 5.78 12.00
CA LEU A 190 -2.58 4.58 12.01
C LEU A 190 -1.35 4.81 12.89
N ASP A 191 -1.53 4.57 14.19
CA ASP A 191 -0.45 4.66 15.17
C ASP A 191 0.55 3.50 15.00
N PRO A 192 1.87 3.76 14.92
CA PRO A 192 2.90 2.74 14.80
C PRO A 192 2.87 1.70 15.92
N ILE A 193 2.56 2.08 17.16
CA ILE A 193 2.47 1.16 18.31
C ILE A 193 1.26 0.25 18.16
N ALA A 194 0.10 0.83 17.81
CA ALA A 194 -1.11 0.05 17.58
C ALA A 194 -0.95 -0.91 16.39
N LEU A 195 -0.22 -0.49 15.35
CA LEU A 195 0.10 -1.35 14.21
C LEU A 195 1.00 -2.52 14.66
N GLU A 196 2.08 -2.26 15.42
CA GLU A 196 2.98 -3.31 15.93
C GLU A 196 2.24 -4.36 16.77
N LEU A 197 1.28 -3.94 17.62
CA LEU A 197 0.47 -4.84 18.44
C LEU A 197 -0.48 -5.73 17.62
N ASN A 198 -0.87 -5.31 16.43
CA ASN A 198 -1.78 -6.05 15.55
C ASN A 198 -1.06 -6.84 14.45
N MET A 199 0.24 -6.62 14.26
CA MET A 199 1.06 -7.41 13.35
C MET A 199 1.46 -8.75 13.98
N LYS A 200 1.80 -9.68 13.11
CA LYS A 200 2.45 -10.95 13.51
C LYS A 200 3.93 -10.86 13.17
N ARG A 201 4.75 -11.74 13.75
CA ARG A 201 6.19 -11.77 13.47
C ARG A 201 6.63 -13.19 13.14
N ILE A 202 7.45 -13.33 12.13
CA ILE A 202 8.06 -14.63 11.77
C ILE A 202 9.32 -14.82 12.63
N GLY A 203 9.28 -15.79 13.55
CA GLY A 203 10.40 -16.01 14.47
C GLY A 203 10.73 -14.77 15.32
N SER A 204 11.88 -14.76 15.97
CA SER A 204 12.29 -13.64 16.84
C SER A 204 12.97 -12.48 16.09
N ALA A 205 13.57 -12.77 14.94
CA ALA A 205 14.35 -11.79 14.15
C ALA A 205 13.83 -11.65 12.70
N GLY A 206 12.73 -12.29 12.37
CA GLY A 206 12.12 -12.20 11.04
C GLY A 206 11.25 -10.95 10.84
N PRO A 207 10.62 -10.84 9.68
CA PRO A 207 9.77 -9.71 9.34
C PRO A 207 8.50 -9.67 10.20
N SER A 208 7.96 -8.46 10.39
CA SER A 208 6.57 -8.29 10.81
C SER A 208 5.63 -8.65 9.66
N VAL A 209 4.42 -9.10 9.97
CA VAL A 209 3.43 -9.54 8.98
C VAL A 209 2.10 -8.84 9.23
N ILE A 210 1.55 -8.22 8.21
CA ILE A 210 0.14 -7.82 8.16
C ILE A 210 -0.63 -8.94 7.45
N PRO A 211 -1.45 -9.72 8.19
CA PRO A 211 -2.36 -10.70 7.61
C PRO A 211 -3.30 -10.07 6.60
N GLY A 212 -3.56 -10.80 5.52
CA GLY A 212 -4.47 -10.40 4.47
C GLY A 212 -5.95 -10.58 4.83
N LEU A 213 -6.76 -10.72 3.80
CA LEU A 213 -8.19 -10.97 3.94
C LEU A 213 -8.42 -12.40 4.39
N PRO A 214 -9.14 -12.64 5.52
CA PRO A 214 -9.46 -14.00 5.96
C PRO A 214 -10.38 -14.74 4.98
N ARG A 215 -11.13 -13.99 4.17
CA ARG A 215 -12.00 -14.49 3.09
C ARG A 215 -11.95 -13.51 1.91
N GLY A 216 -11.83 -14.05 0.71
CA GLY A 216 -11.78 -13.25 -0.50
C GLY A 216 -13.02 -12.37 -0.77
N GLU A 217 -14.16 -12.68 -0.15
CA GLU A 217 -15.40 -11.89 -0.24
C GLU A 217 -15.29 -10.52 0.44
N LEU A 218 -14.35 -10.39 1.39
CA LEU A 218 -14.13 -9.17 2.17
C LEU A 218 -13.28 -8.11 1.44
N TRP A 219 -12.90 -8.34 0.19
CA TRP A 219 -12.12 -7.36 -0.56
C TRP A 219 -12.75 -5.95 -0.61
N PRO A 220 -14.11 -5.77 -0.62
CA PRO A 220 -14.70 -4.43 -0.65
C PRO A 220 -14.49 -3.63 0.64
N GLU A 221 -14.11 -4.31 1.75
CA GLU A 221 -13.83 -3.66 3.04
C GLU A 221 -12.50 -2.89 3.04
N VAL A 222 -11.63 -3.18 2.08
CA VAL A 222 -10.40 -2.42 1.84
C VAL A 222 -10.64 -1.45 0.69
N SER A 223 -10.87 -0.18 1.00
CA SER A 223 -11.04 0.83 -0.04
C SER A 223 -9.72 1.07 -0.80
N SER A 224 -9.85 1.47 -2.07
CA SER A 224 -8.70 1.82 -2.93
C SER A 224 -7.81 2.90 -2.30
N PHE A 225 -8.42 3.93 -1.71
CA PHE A 225 -7.69 4.96 -0.99
C PHE A 225 -7.04 4.42 0.28
N GLY A 226 -7.79 3.66 1.10
CA GLY A 226 -7.27 3.11 2.36
C GLY A 226 -6.08 2.16 2.15
N TRP A 227 -6.12 1.36 1.09
CA TRP A 227 -5.00 0.51 0.73
C TRP A 227 -3.75 1.31 0.36
N ARG A 228 -3.91 2.35 -0.44
CA ARG A 228 -2.82 3.25 -0.82
C ARG A 228 -2.22 3.93 0.42
N GLU A 229 -3.07 4.51 1.27
CA GLU A 229 -2.62 5.19 2.49
C GLU A 229 -1.91 4.24 3.47
N LEU A 230 -2.37 2.99 3.57
CA LEU A 230 -1.68 1.96 4.35
C LEU A 230 -0.26 1.74 3.82
N LEU A 231 -0.11 1.51 2.51
CA LEU A 231 1.20 1.24 1.91
C LEU A 231 2.17 2.42 2.08
N GLU A 232 1.70 3.65 1.92
CA GLU A 232 2.52 4.84 2.13
C GLU A 232 2.89 5.02 3.62
N SER A 233 1.98 4.74 4.54
CA SER A 233 2.23 4.84 5.98
C SER A 233 3.25 3.82 6.45
N VAL A 234 3.11 2.55 6.06
CA VAL A 234 4.07 1.50 6.47
C VAL A 234 5.44 1.69 5.83
N ARG A 235 5.49 2.25 4.62
CA ARG A 235 6.74 2.61 3.96
C ARG A 235 7.60 3.59 4.77
N ALA A 236 6.97 4.46 5.56
CA ALA A 236 7.68 5.39 6.42
C ALA A 236 8.33 4.72 7.66
N SER A 237 7.83 3.53 8.06
CA SER A 237 8.23 2.86 9.30
C SER A 237 9.18 1.68 9.08
N PHE A 238 9.26 1.14 7.86
CA PHE A 238 10.08 -0.04 7.56
C PHE A 238 11.09 0.25 6.45
N GLY A 239 12.25 -0.37 6.52
CA GLY A 239 13.26 -0.28 5.46
C GLY A 239 12.85 -1.02 4.18
N TYR A 240 12.11 -2.14 4.34
CA TYR A 240 11.50 -2.89 3.25
C TYR A 240 10.05 -3.26 3.56
N VAL A 241 9.18 -3.11 2.58
CA VAL A 241 7.81 -3.62 2.60
C VAL A 241 7.64 -4.56 1.42
N VAL A 242 7.53 -5.86 1.68
CA VAL A 242 7.25 -6.87 0.67
C VAL A 242 5.76 -7.11 0.63
N ILE A 243 5.16 -7.07 -0.54
CA ILE A 243 3.71 -7.21 -0.71
C ILE A 243 3.45 -8.44 -1.58
N ASP A 244 2.82 -9.46 -0.99
CA ASP A 244 2.29 -10.59 -1.76
C ASP A 244 0.99 -10.16 -2.43
N VAL A 245 0.96 -10.09 -3.75
CA VAL A 245 -0.20 -9.56 -4.49
C VAL A 245 -0.95 -10.64 -5.26
N GLY A 246 -2.24 -10.42 -5.46
CA GLY A 246 -3.08 -11.30 -6.26
C GLY A 246 -2.61 -11.40 -7.73
N PHE A 247 -3.01 -12.47 -8.38
CA PHE A 247 -2.53 -12.82 -9.72
C PHE A 247 -3.07 -11.90 -10.83
N CYS A 248 -4.22 -11.29 -10.64
CA CYS A 248 -4.94 -10.54 -11.67
C CYS A 248 -4.63 -9.06 -11.63
N LEU A 249 -4.09 -8.54 -12.72
CA LEU A 249 -3.82 -7.11 -12.91
C LEU A 249 -4.76 -6.46 -13.93
N GLU A 250 -5.78 -7.19 -14.42
CA GLU A 250 -6.76 -6.63 -15.34
C GLU A 250 -7.49 -5.45 -14.68
N PRO A 251 -7.72 -4.35 -15.43
CA PRO A 251 -8.56 -3.28 -14.96
C PRO A 251 -9.97 -3.81 -14.75
N SER A 252 -10.53 -3.60 -13.56
CA SER A 252 -11.92 -3.95 -13.30
C SER A 252 -12.81 -2.75 -13.62
N GLU A 253 -13.97 -3.00 -14.24
CA GLU A 253 -14.99 -1.96 -14.39
C GLU A 253 -15.46 -1.49 -13.02
N LYS A 254 -15.73 -0.19 -12.89
CA LYS A 254 -16.28 0.41 -11.67
C LYS A 254 -17.64 -0.23 -11.37
N MET A 255 -17.69 -1.14 -10.44
CA MET A 255 -18.96 -1.69 -9.94
C MET A 255 -19.48 -0.78 -8.81
N ASN A 256 -20.67 -0.18 -9.04
CA ASN A 256 -21.52 0.46 -8.03
C ASN A 256 -20.79 1.25 -6.93
N GLY A 257 -19.99 2.26 -7.31
CA GLY A 257 -19.38 3.17 -6.34
C GLY A 257 -18.10 2.63 -5.65
N SER A 258 -17.69 1.39 -5.89
CA SER A 258 -16.38 0.91 -5.43
C SER A 258 -15.27 1.42 -6.34
N ASP A 259 -14.31 2.09 -5.74
CA ASP A 259 -13.18 2.76 -6.41
C ASP A 259 -12.15 1.72 -6.85
N GLY A 260 -12.40 0.99 -7.96
CA GLY A 260 -11.35 0.20 -8.60
C GLY A 260 -11.57 -1.31 -8.78
N GLY A 261 -12.68 -1.91 -8.28
CA GLY A 261 -12.97 -3.34 -8.40
C GLY A 261 -11.98 -4.23 -7.63
N ARG A 262 -12.15 -5.56 -7.71
CA ARG A 262 -11.42 -6.53 -6.87
C ARG A 262 -9.90 -6.46 -7.02
N ASN A 263 -9.42 -6.12 -8.21
CA ASN A 263 -7.98 -6.12 -8.51
C ASN A 263 -7.26 -4.83 -8.06
N HIS A 264 -7.96 -3.86 -7.43
CA HIS A 264 -7.34 -2.58 -7.07
C HIS A 264 -6.15 -2.75 -6.14
N MET A 265 -6.19 -3.69 -5.16
CA MET A 265 -5.10 -3.92 -4.23
C MET A 265 -3.82 -4.34 -4.97
N ALA A 266 -3.92 -5.35 -5.84
CA ALA A 266 -2.78 -5.84 -6.62
C ALA A 266 -2.25 -4.76 -7.59
N ARG A 267 -3.14 -4.08 -8.30
CA ARG A 267 -2.77 -3.03 -9.26
C ARG A 267 -2.08 -1.85 -8.59
N GLN A 268 -2.60 -1.37 -7.46
CA GLN A 268 -2.00 -0.24 -6.74
C GLN A 268 -0.69 -0.63 -6.08
N ALA A 269 -0.60 -1.81 -5.46
CA ALA A 269 0.66 -2.29 -4.90
C ALA A 269 1.75 -2.34 -5.97
N VAL A 270 1.46 -2.92 -7.14
CA VAL A 270 2.39 -2.95 -8.28
C VAL A 270 2.75 -1.53 -8.73
N ALA A 271 1.77 -0.64 -8.89
CA ALA A 271 2.02 0.73 -9.37
C ALA A 271 2.85 1.58 -8.38
N LEU A 272 2.70 1.37 -7.08
CA LEU A 272 3.42 2.11 -6.04
C LEU A 272 4.79 1.51 -5.70
N SER A 273 5.04 0.25 -6.07
CA SER A 273 6.29 -0.45 -5.71
C SER A 273 7.50 0.13 -6.43
N ASP A 274 8.63 0.19 -5.75
CA ASP A 274 9.92 0.55 -6.35
C ASP A 274 10.42 -0.58 -7.26
N HIS A 275 10.13 -1.84 -6.88
CA HIS A 275 10.46 -3.03 -7.66
C HIS A 275 9.32 -4.03 -7.66
N VAL A 276 9.22 -4.80 -8.74
CA VAL A 276 8.29 -5.93 -8.84
C VAL A 276 9.07 -7.21 -9.13
N VAL A 277 8.92 -8.19 -8.24
CA VAL A 277 9.39 -9.56 -8.50
C VAL A 277 8.29 -10.29 -9.27
N ALA A 278 8.51 -10.48 -10.56
CA ALA A 278 7.57 -11.19 -11.44
C ALA A 278 7.93 -12.68 -11.45
N VAL A 279 7.13 -13.48 -10.75
CA VAL A 279 7.35 -14.93 -10.58
C VAL A 279 6.71 -15.69 -11.74
N CYS A 280 7.53 -16.41 -12.50
CA CYS A 280 7.11 -17.31 -13.57
C CYS A 280 7.36 -18.76 -13.15
N LEU A 281 6.38 -19.64 -13.35
CA LEU A 281 6.57 -21.08 -13.19
C LEU A 281 7.32 -21.67 -14.37
N ALA A 282 8.34 -22.50 -14.10
CA ALA A 282 9.19 -23.11 -15.13
C ALA A 282 8.54 -24.34 -15.80
N ASP A 283 7.29 -24.19 -16.25
CA ASP A 283 6.59 -25.20 -17.06
C ASP A 283 5.85 -24.54 -18.24
N PRO A 284 5.41 -25.29 -19.24
CA PRO A 284 4.79 -24.73 -20.43
C PRO A 284 3.54 -23.89 -20.16
N VAL A 285 2.72 -24.26 -19.15
CA VAL A 285 1.49 -23.55 -18.79
C VAL A 285 1.83 -22.26 -18.06
N GLY A 286 2.76 -22.32 -17.13
CA GLY A 286 3.27 -21.16 -16.38
C GLY A 286 3.88 -20.12 -17.31
N ILE A 287 4.74 -20.54 -18.24
CA ILE A 287 5.36 -19.66 -19.23
C ILE A 287 4.30 -19.01 -20.12
N LYS A 288 3.34 -19.78 -20.64
CA LYS A 288 2.24 -19.24 -21.44
C LYS A 288 1.46 -18.16 -20.65
N ASN A 289 1.05 -18.47 -19.43
CA ASN A 289 0.29 -17.54 -18.59
C ASN A 289 1.11 -16.27 -18.29
N PHE A 290 2.40 -16.44 -18.03
CA PHE A 290 3.32 -15.32 -17.78
C PHE A 290 3.44 -14.41 -18.99
N LEU A 291 3.65 -14.96 -20.17
CA LEU A 291 3.74 -14.19 -21.42
C LEU A 291 2.45 -13.41 -21.70
N TRP A 292 1.28 -14.01 -21.45
CA TRP A 292 -0.01 -13.36 -21.68
C TRP A 292 -0.32 -12.23 -20.70
N SER A 293 -0.02 -12.41 -19.42
CA SER A 293 -0.34 -11.42 -18.39
C SER A 293 0.75 -10.36 -18.19
N PHE A 294 1.89 -10.50 -18.85
CA PHE A 294 3.00 -9.55 -18.69
C PHE A 294 2.69 -8.16 -19.23
N GLY A 295 1.79 -8.08 -20.23
CA GLY A 295 1.29 -6.82 -20.79
C GLY A 295 0.57 -5.96 -19.73
N ASP A 296 -0.23 -6.59 -18.86
CA ASP A 296 -0.93 -5.90 -17.77
C ASP A 296 0.06 -5.35 -16.73
N LEU A 297 1.15 -6.07 -16.48
CA LEU A 297 2.23 -5.60 -15.60
C LEU A 297 2.95 -4.39 -16.18
N LEU A 298 3.25 -4.41 -17.48
CA LEU A 298 3.89 -3.29 -18.19
C LEU A 298 2.99 -2.05 -18.27
N ALA A 299 1.68 -2.21 -18.21
CA ALA A 299 0.75 -1.09 -18.15
C ALA A 299 0.81 -0.34 -16.79
N LEU A 300 1.41 -0.94 -15.77
CA LEU A 300 1.49 -0.39 -14.42
C LEU A 300 2.91 0.01 -14.00
N ARG A 301 3.94 -0.61 -14.58
CA ARG A 301 5.34 -0.41 -14.18
C ARG A 301 6.29 -0.38 -15.37
N ASP A 302 7.33 0.45 -15.21
CA ASP A 302 8.42 0.49 -16.16
C ASP A 302 9.18 -0.85 -16.19
N PRO A 303 9.59 -1.31 -17.37
CA PRO A 303 10.33 -2.55 -17.50
C PRO A 303 11.59 -2.62 -16.61
N GLY A 304 12.26 -1.48 -16.35
CA GLY A 304 13.47 -1.42 -15.53
C GLY A 304 13.29 -1.91 -14.10
N ASP A 305 12.10 -1.70 -13.54
CA ASP A 305 11.76 -2.02 -12.16
C ASP A 305 11.27 -3.47 -11.98
N ILE A 306 11.13 -4.23 -13.07
CA ILE A 306 10.61 -5.61 -13.05
C ILE A 306 11.77 -6.61 -13.06
N VAL A 307 11.85 -7.40 -12.00
CA VAL A 307 12.81 -8.49 -11.81
C VAL A 307 12.11 -9.83 -12.05
N VAL A 308 12.51 -10.57 -13.09
CA VAL A 308 11.89 -11.86 -13.41
C VAL A 308 12.55 -12.99 -12.64
N ALA A 309 11.78 -13.71 -11.82
CA ALA A 309 12.17 -14.90 -11.09
C ALA A 309 11.52 -16.15 -11.71
N LEU A 310 12.32 -17.08 -12.24
CA LEU A 310 11.81 -18.35 -12.75
C LEU A 310 11.80 -19.37 -11.62
N ASN A 311 10.59 -19.76 -11.19
CA ASN A 311 10.39 -20.62 -10.02
C ASN A 311 10.19 -22.10 -10.40
N ARG A 312 10.52 -22.98 -9.47
CA ARG A 312 10.50 -24.46 -9.63
C ARG A 312 11.30 -24.93 -10.83
N THR A 313 12.49 -24.36 -10.99
CA THR A 313 13.39 -24.78 -12.05
C THR A 313 13.96 -26.18 -11.80
N ARG A 314 14.11 -26.94 -12.89
CA ARG A 314 14.70 -28.28 -12.89
C ARG A 314 15.78 -28.33 -13.95
N ARG A 315 16.84 -29.06 -13.70
CA ARG A 315 17.93 -29.23 -14.69
C ARG A 315 17.38 -29.65 -16.05
N GLY A 316 17.62 -28.86 -17.08
CA GLY A 316 17.27 -29.11 -18.46
C GLY A 316 16.17 -28.20 -19.03
N ASN A 317 15.17 -27.74 -18.23
CA ASN A 317 14.06 -26.93 -18.74
C ASN A 317 14.25 -25.41 -18.52
N ASP A 318 15.12 -25.03 -17.61
CA ASP A 318 15.33 -23.65 -17.17
C ASP A 318 15.89 -22.75 -18.28
N ARG A 319 16.81 -23.26 -19.10
CA ARG A 319 17.41 -22.51 -20.22
C ARG A 319 16.38 -22.20 -21.31
N GLU A 320 15.60 -23.21 -21.70
CA GLU A 320 14.58 -23.06 -22.72
C GLU A 320 13.49 -22.07 -22.29
N ALA A 321 13.02 -22.17 -21.04
CA ALA A 321 12.07 -21.24 -20.45
C ALA A 321 12.61 -19.81 -20.44
N ALA A 322 13.86 -19.62 -20.00
CA ALA A 322 14.51 -18.31 -20.00
C ALA A 322 14.67 -17.72 -21.41
N ASP A 323 14.98 -18.57 -22.41
CA ASP A 323 15.10 -18.15 -23.81
C ASP A 323 13.73 -17.77 -24.41
N LEU A 324 12.65 -18.44 -24.02
CA LEU A 324 11.28 -18.04 -24.40
C LEU A 324 10.92 -16.68 -23.81
N ILE A 325 11.14 -16.48 -22.54
CA ILE A 325 10.88 -15.19 -21.87
C ILE A 325 11.70 -14.08 -22.55
N ARG A 326 12.96 -14.31 -22.80
CA ARG A 326 13.84 -13.34 -23.46
C ARG A 326 13.37 -12.99 -24.88
N ARG A 327 12.99 -13.98 -25.66
CA ARG A 327 12.53 -13.78 -27.06
C ARG A 327 11.22 -13.02 -27.16
N HIS A 328 10.26 -13.31 -26.28
CA HIS A 328 8.92 -12.74 -26.35
C HIS A 328 8.76 -11.44 -25.60
N LEU A 329 9.48 -11.25 -24.47
CA LEU A 329 9.35 -10.08 -23.60
C LEU A 329 10.59 -9.18 -23.60
N GLY A 330 11.68 -9.56 -24.26
CA GLY A 330 12.96 -8.83 -24.15
C GLY A 330 13.59 -8.87 -22.76
N LYS A 331 13.00 -9.63 -21.82
CA LYS A 331 13.43 -9.70 -20.41
C LYS A 331 14.34 -10.88 -20.17
N ARG A 332 15.39 -10.67 -19.35
CA ARG A 332 16.22 -11.75 -18.86
C ARG A 332 15.67 -12.27 -17.54
N VAL A 333 15.71 -13.57 -17.35
CA VAL A 333 15.48 -14.17 -16.04
C VAL A 333 16.65 -13.77 -15.14
N ALA A 334 16.33 -13.11 -14.03
CA ALA A 334 17.31 -12.60 -13.09
C ALA A 334 17.73 -13.66 -12.08
N VAL A 335 16.79 -14.50 -11.66
CA VAL A 335 17.01 -15.56 -10.67
C VAL A 335 16.27 -16.83 -11.08
N PHE A 336 16.93 -17.96 -10.90
CA PHE A 336 16.38 -19.30 -11.06
C PHE A 336 16.20 -19.90 -9.67
N ILE A 337 14.94 -20.11 -9.26
CA ILE A 337 14.58 -20.69 -7.96
C ILE A 337 14.34 -22.19 -8.17
N PRO A 338 15.19 -23.07 -7.63
CA PRO A 338 15.08 -24.50 -7.88
C PRO A 338 13.87 -25.12 -7.20
N ASP A 339 13.33 -26.18 -7.80
CA ASP A 339 12.23 -26.98 -7.24
C ASP A 339 12.75 -27.81 -6.06
N ARG A 340 12.41 -27.40 -4.84
CA ARG A 340 12.85 -28.01 -3.58
C ARG A 340 11.63 -28.27 -2.66
N PRO A 341 10.70 -29.16 -3.03
CA PRO A 341 9.49 -29.37 -2.27
C PRO A 341 9.74 -29.79 -0.82
N SER A 342 10.72 -30.67 -0.57
CA SER A 342 11.07 -31.09 0.80
C SER A 342 11.54 -29.96 1.72
N ASP A 343 12.21 -28.93 1.15
CA ASP A 343 12.68 -27.80 1.92
C ASP A 343 11.51 -26.86 2.25
N VAL A 344 10.62 -26.68 1.27
CA VAL A 344 9.37 -25.89 1.44
C VAL A 344 8.46 -26.55 2.46
N ASP A 345 8.23 -27.87 2.35
CA ASP A 345 7.39 -28.63 3.28
C ASP A 345 7.92 -28.57 4.72
N ALA A 346 9.24 -28.63 4.90
CA ALA A 346 9.86 -28.46 6.21
C ALA A 346 9.61 -27.06 6.80
N GLY A 347 9.66 -26.01 5.98
CA GLY A 347 9.34 -24.65 6.39
C GLY A 347 7.85 -24.50 6.77
N VAL A 348 6.92 -25.02 5.96
CA VAL A 348 5.48 -24.99 6.23
C VAL A 348 5.15 -25.74 7.51
N ALA A 349 5.74 -26.94 7.70
CA ALA A 349 5.49 -27.75 8.90
C ALA A 349 5.90 -27.07 10.21
N THR A 350 6.84 -26.13 10.15
CA THR A 350 7.35 -25.40 11.33
C THR A 350 6.91 -23.93 11.39
N GLY A 351 6.15 -23.44 10.39
CA GLY A 351 5.78 -22.04 10.29
C GLY A 351 6.96 -21.10 10.07
N GLN A 352 8.03 -21.58 9.42
CA GLN A 352 9.29 -20.86 9.25
C GLN A 352 9.66 -20.70 7.77
N ALA A 353 10.58 -19.77 7.50
CA ALA A 353 11.20 -19.68 6.19
C ALA A 353 12.16 -20.85 5.94
N VAL A 354 12.36 -21.21 4.67
CA VAL A 354 13.32 -22.27 4.28
C VAL A 354 14.71 -21.96 4.79
N LYS A 355 15.14 -20.70 4.75
CA LYS A 355 16.45 -20.30 5.26
C LYS A 355 16.68 -20.61 6.75
N GLU A 356 15.62 -20.67 7.55
CA GLU A 356 15.70 -20.95 8.98
C GLU A 356 15.84 -22.45 9.23
N VAL A 357 15.09 -23.27 8.48
CA VAL A 357 15.10 -24.75 8.63
C VAL A 357 16.13 -25.43 7.75
N ARG A 358 16.52 -24.81 6.63
CA ARG A 358 17.49 -25.31 5.64
C ARG A 358 18.37 -24.16 5.09
N PRO A 359 19.27 -23.59 5.90
CA PRO A 359 20.06 -22.40 5.51
C PRO A 359 20.97 -22.62 4.30
N ASP A 360 21.36 -23.88 4.04
CA ASP A 360 22.21 -24.29 2.91
C ASP A 360 21.39 -24.72 1.68
N SER A 361 20.07 -24.60 1.71
CA SER A 361 19.22 -24.90 0.56
C SER A 361 19.59 -24.05 -0.66
N GLU A 362 19.56 -24.65 -1.84
CA GLU A 362 19.72 -23.93 -3.11
C GLU A 362 18.62 -22.86 -3.29
N MET A 363 17.43 -23.09 -2.73
CA MET A 363 16.36 -22.10 -2.71
C MET A 363 16.77 -20.87 -1.88
N SER A 364 17.31 -21.07 -0.68
CA SER A 364 17.81 -19.98 0.17
C SER A 364 18.94 -19.19 -0.52
N ALA A 365 19.81 -19.88 -1.26
CA ALA A 365 20.85 -19.23 -2.06
C ALA A 365 20.28 -18.38 -3.20
N ALA A 366 19.24 -18.88 -3.90
CA ALA A 366 18.56 -18.14 -4.97
C ALA A 366 17.86 -16.89 -4.45
N ILE A 367 17.17 -16.96 -3.30
CA ILE A 367 16.54 -15.80 -2.67
C ILE A 367 17.59 -14.76 -2.23
N ARG A 368 18.71 -15.16 -1.67
CA ARG A 368 19.83 -14.22 -1.39
C ARG A 368 20.32 -13.51 -2.64
N ALA A 369 20.46 -14.24 -3.75
CA ALA A 369 20.83 -13.64 -5.03
C ALA A 369 19.78 -12.63 -5.53
N LEU A 370 18.49 -12.89 -5.28
CA LEU A 370 17.41 -11.97 -5.59
C LEU A 370 17.53 -10.67 -4.76
N CYS A 371 17.84 -10.77 -3.46
CA CYS A 371 18.02 -9.61 -2.59
C CYS A 371 19.14 -8.65 -3.05
N VAL A 372 20.23 -9.18 -3.63
CA VAL A 372 21.33 -8.36 -4.15
C VAL A 372 20.85 -7.39 -5.24
N MET A 373 19.80 -7.75 -5.99
CA MET A 373 19.23 -6.89 -7.04
C MET A 373 18.53 -5.65 -6.49
N PHE A 374 18.17 -5.66 -5.21
CA PHE A 374 17.57 -4.52 -4.50
C PHE A 374 18.62 -3.66 -3.78
N GLY A 375 19.89 -3.75 -4.18
CA GLY A 375 20.98 -2.92 -3.65
C GLY A 375 21.60 -3.44 -2.35
N MET A 376 21.29 -4.68 -1.96
CA MET A 376 21.90 -5.31 -0.79
C MET A 376 23.34 -5.73 -1.09
N LYS A 377 24.29 -5.25 -0.28
CA LYS A 377 25.65 -5.77 -0.34
C LYS A 377 25.68 -7.14 0.34
N SER A 378 26.11 -8.18 -0.37
CA SER A 378 26.32 -9.52 0.21
C SER A 378 27.25 -9.38 1.44
N GLN A 379 26.71 -9.60 2.64
CA GLN A 379 27.56 -9.72 3.82
C GLN A 379 28.23 -11.11 3.78
N PRO A 380 29.56 -11.19 3.90
CA PRO A 380 30.22 -12.49 4.04
C PRO A 380 29.78 -13.14 5.36
N ARG A 381 29.37 -14.42 5.31
CA ARG A 381 29.11 -15.23 6.50
C ARG A 381 30.23 -15.05 7.51
N GLY A 382 29.96 -14.44 8.69
CA GLY A 382 30.94 -14.32 9.79
C GLY A 382 31.05 -12.95 10.47
N ALA A 383 30.36 -11.90 10.02
CA ALA A 383 30.51 -10.58 10.63
C ALA A 383 29.73 -10.40 11.94
N LEU A 384 28.66 -11.15 12.19
CA LEU A 384 27.84 -11.01 13.40
C LEU A 384 28.45 -11.67 14.65
N THR A 385 29.33 -12.65 14.50
CA THR A 385 29.97 -13.33 15.67
C THR A 385 31.06 -12.48 16.34
N ARG A 386 31.56 -11.44 15.68
CA ARG A 386 32.64 -10.59 16.21
C ARG A 386 32.16 -9.34 16.97
N LEU A 387 30.89 -8.96 16.86
CA LEU A 387 30.35 -7.79 17.57
C LEU A 387 29.87 -8.14 18.99
N VAL A 388 29.44 -9.37 19.23
CA VAL A 388 29.01 -9.83 20.57
C VAL A 388 30.19 -10.12 21.51
N GLN A 389 31.38 -10.38 20.98
CA GLN A 389 32.59 -10.64 21.79
C GLN A 389 33.41 -9.40 22.18
N ARG A 390 32.99 -8.19 21.79
CA ARG A 390 33.65 -6.93 22.20
C ARG A 390 32.89 -6.14 23.27
N SER A 391 31.81 -6.69 23.81
CA SER A 391 31.00 -6.06 24.89
C SER A 391 30.87 -6.99 26.12
N ALA A 392 31.82 -7.90 26.31
CA ALA A 392 31.96 -8.66 27.54
C ALA A 392 33.31 -8.34 28.19
#